data_a4074ab2af817f97d079d9cbaeb4512d
#
_entry.id   a4074ab2af817f97d079d9cbaeb4512d
#
_cell.length_a   1.000
_cell.length_b   1.000
_cell.length_c   1.000
_cell.angle_alpha   90.00
_cell.angle_beta   90.00
_cell.angle_gamma   90.00
#
_symmetry.space_group_name_H-M   'P 1'
#
loop_
_entity.id
_entity.type
_entity.pdbx_description
1 polymer ?
#
loop_
_entity_poly.entity_id
_entity_poly.type
_entity_poly.pdbx_seq_one_letter_code
_entity_poly.pdbx_strand_id
1 'polypeptide(L)'
;CRNNWHIHHAKNGGGQILVCVAGRGYYQEWGKPAQELRPGDVVNIPAGVKHWHGAAPDSWFSHLAVEVPGDETSNEWLEAVDNTIYFKATGKEV
;
A
#
# COMPACT_ATOMS: atom_id res chain seq x y z
N CYS A 1 -5.64 -5.44 9.56
CA CYS A 1 -4.95 -4.15 9.72
C CYS A 1 -4.59 -3.58 8.35
N ARG A 2 -5.02 -2.36 8.09
CA ARG A 2 -4.80 -1.68 6.80
C ARG A 2 -4.73 -0.17 7.04
N ASN A 3 -3.98 0.53 6.17
CA ASN A 3 -4.00 1.98 6.23
C ASN A 3 -5.07 2.56 5.32
N ASN A 4 -5.28 3.87 5.41
CA ASN A 4 -6.20 4.57 4.53
C ASN A 4 -5.61 4.69 3.12
N TRP A 5 -6.48 4.95 2.14
CA TRP A 5 -6.04 5.44 0.85
C TRP A 5 -5.19 6.70 1.07
N HIS A 6 -4.07 6.79 0.38
CA HIS A 6 -3.19 7.94 0.51
C HIS A 6 -2.32 8.12 -0.73
N ILE A 7 -1.72 9.28 -0.84
CA ILE A 7 -0.85 9.65 -1.96
C ILE A 7 0.43 10.26 -1.40
N HIS A 8 1.58 9.84 -1.93
CA HIS A 8 2.86 10.50 -1.69
C HIS A 8 3.11 11.47 -2.85
N HIS A 9 3.02 12.77 -2.55
CA HIS A 9 3.22 13.80 -3.56
C HIS A 9 4.67 14.21 -3.61
N ALA A 10 5.16 14.54 -4.82
CA ALA A 10 6.47 15.13 -5.01
C ALA A 10 6.47 15.88 -6.34
N LYS A 11 7.23 16.99 -6.39
CA LYS A 11 7.41 17.73 -7.62
C LYS A 11 8.29 16.97 -8.60
N ASN A 12 9.37 16.38 -8.09
CA ASN A 12 10.28 15.51 -8.83
C ASN A 12 10.68 14.35 -7.93
N GLY A 13 10.86 13.17 -8.49
CA GLY A 13 11.21 11.97 -7.73
C GLY A 13 10.12 11.58 -6.75
N GLY A 14 10.51 11.16 -5.56
CA GLY A 14 9.57 10.78 -4.50
C GLY A 14 8.96 9.40 -4.68
N GLY A 15 7.88 9.16 -3.92
CA GLY A 15 7.23 7.86 -3.87
C GLY A 15 7.71 7.03 -2.69
N GLN A 16 7.41 5.74 -2.73
CA GLN A 16 7.73 4.83 -1.63
C GLN A 16 8.09 3.45 -2.16
N ILE A 17 9.01 2.79 -1.48
CA ILE A 17 9.33 1.39 -1.76
C ILE A 17 8.85 0.57 -0.56
N LEU A 18 8.00 -0.43 -0.82
CA LEU A 18 7.55 -1.39 0.18
C LEU A 18 8.29 -2.70 0.00
N VAL A 19 8.83 -3.22 1.09
CA VAL A 19 9.45 -4.54 1.12
C VAL A 19 8.71 -5.39 2.14
N CYS A 20 8.10 -6.48 1.71
CA CYS A 20 7.48 -7.42 2.63
C CYS A 20 8.57 -8.24 3.30
N VAL A 21 8.63 -8.19 4.62
CA VAL A 21 9.65 -8.86 5.42
C VAL A 21 9.14 -10.18 5.97
N ALA A 22 7.90 -10.18 6.48
CA ALA A 22 7.32 -11.37 7.09
C ALA A 22 5.80 -11.29 7.05
N GLY A 23 5.13 -12.44 7.17
CA GLY A 23 3.68 -12.52 7.11
C GLY A 23 3.16 -12.41 5.69
N ARG A 24 1.90 -12.00 5.55
CA ARG A 24 1.26 -11.83 4.26
C ARG A 24 0.42 -10.57 4.27
N GLY A 25 0.53 -9.79 3.22
CA GLY A 25 -0.21 -8.54 3.09
C GLY A 25 -0.67 -8.28 1.67
N TYR A 26 -1.25 -7.11 1.48
CA TYR A 26 -1.77 -6.68 0.19
C TYR A 26 -1.41 -5.22 -0.07
N TYR A 27 -1.30 -4.90 -1.36
CA TYR A 27 -1.13 -3.56 -1.87
C TYR A 27 -2.10 -3.36 -3.02
N GLN A 28 -2.75 -2.20 -3.06
CA GLN A 28 -3.68 -1.88 -4.15
C GLN A 28 -3.57 -0.43 -4.55
N GLU A 29 -3.41 -0.19 -5.85
CA GLU A 29 -3.56 1.13 -6.45
C GLU A 29 -5.03 1.37 -6.79
N TRP A 30 -5.47 2.60 -6.66
CA TRP A 30 -6.83 3.00 -7.00
C TRP A 30 -7.17 2.61 -8.45
N GLY A 31 -8.28 1.90 -8.64
CA GLY A 31 -8.74 1.46 -9.95
C GLY A 31 -8.07 0.22 -10.51
N LYS A 32 -7.20 -0.44 -9.72
CA LYS A 32 -6.50 -1.66 -10.15
C LYS A 32 -6.76 -2.82 -9.21
N PRO A 33 -6.53 -4.07 -9.65
CA PRO A 33 -6.61 -5.22 -8.76
C PRO A 33 -5.56 -5.14 -7.65
N ALA A 34 -5.89 -5.70 -6.49
CA ALA A 34 -4.94 -5.80 -5.39
C ALA A 34 -3.86 -6.84 -5.69
N GLN A 35 -2.66 -6.56 -5.17
CA GLN A 35 -1.50 -7.45 -5.28
C GLN A 35 -1.20 -8.05 -3.91
N GLU A 36 -1.10 -9.37 -3.84
CA GLU A 36 -0.65 -10.05 -2.62
C GLU A 36 0.86 -9.87 -2.45
N LEU A 37 1.26 -9.59 -1.21
CA LEU A 37 2.67 -9.43 -0.84
C LEU A 37 3.10 -10.56 0.09
N ARG A 38 4.19 -11.21 -0.26
CA ARG A 38 4.84 -12.28 0.51
C ARG A 38 6.25 -11.87 0.87
N PRO A 39 6.88 -12.50 1.86
CA PRO A 39 8.26 -12.17 2.23
C PRO A 39 9.20 -12.18 1.03
N GLY A 40 9.95 -11.09 0.88
CA GLY A 40 10.85 -10.86 -0.24
C GLY A 40 10.26 -10.04 -1.38
N ASP A 41 8.95 -9.83 -1.41
CA ASP A 41 8.31 -9.02 -2.45
C ASP A 41 8.61 -7.55 -2.23
N VAL A 42 8.87 -6.85 -3.33
CA VAL A 42 9.17 -5.41 -3.35
C VAL A 42 8.19 -4.72 -4.28
N VAL A 43 7.58 -3.64 -3.79
CA VAL A 43 6.70 -2.80 -4.59
C VAL A 43 7.28 -1.39 -4.64
N ASN A 44 7.47 -0.88 -5.85
CA ASN A 44 7.86 0.50 -6.07
C ASN A 44 6.59 1.31 -6.35
N ILE A 45 6.28 2.24 -5.47
CA ILE A 45 5.09 3.09 -5.57
C ILE A 45 5.52 4.47 -6.01
N PRO A 46 5.27 4.86 -7.27
CA PRO A 46 5.62 6.20 -7.75
C PRO A 46 4.87 7.30 -6.98
N ALA A 47 5.45 8.49 -6.96
CA ALA A 47 4.75 9.66 -6.45
C ALA A 47 3.45 9.91 -7.23
N GLY A 48 2.43 10.41 -6.56
CA GLY A 48 1.14 10.74 -7.17
C GLY A 48 0.17 9.57 -7.31
N VAL A 49 0.54 8.37 -6.89
CA VAL A 49 -0.33 7.19 -6.97
C VAL A 49 -1.16 7.05 -5.70
N LYS A 50 -2.49 7.03 -5.86
CA LYS A 50 -3.41 6.74 -4.76
C LYS A 50 -3.40 5.24 -4.48
N HIS A 51 -3.08 4.85 -3.25
CA HIS A 51 -2.91 3.44 -2.88
C HIS A 51 -3.18 3.20 -1.40
N TRP A 52 -3.26 1.92 -1.04
CA TRP A 52 -3.24 1.47 0.34
C TRP A 52 -2.45 0.16 0.44
N HIS A 53 -2.03 -0.18 1.65
CA HIS A 53 -1.46 -1.49 1.96
C HIS A 53 -1.87 -1.92 3.36
N GLY A 54 -1.82 -3.21 3.61
CA GLY A 54 -2.21 -3.76 4.89
C GLY A 54 -2.03 -5.27 4.97
N ALA A 55 -2.28 -5.81 6.16
CA ALA A 55 -2.18 -7.24 6.42
C ALA A 55 -3.34 -8.00 5.77
N ALA A 56 -3.12 -9.27 5.42
CA ALA A 56 -4.20 -10.17 5.05
C ALA A 56 -5.13 -10.40 6.26
N PRO A 57 -6.42 -10.74 6.04
CA PRO A 57 -7.37 -10.89 7.14
C PRO A 57 -6.99 -11.95 8.17
N ASP A 58 -6.27 -12.98 7.74
CA ASP A 58 -5.89 -14.13 8.55
C ASP A 58 -4.38 -14.19 8.85
N SER A 59 -3.67 -13.09 8.67
CA SER A 59 -2.22 -13.05 8.85
C SER A 59 -1.79 -11.72 9.44
N TRP A 60 -0.64 -11.72 10.10
CA TRP A 60 0.07 -10.50 10.39
C TRP A 60 0.99 -10.14 9.21
N PHE A 61 1.50 -8.93 9.22
CA PHE A 61 2.28 -8.43 8.11
C PHE A 61 3.35 -7.47 8.63
N SER A 62 4.60 -7.77 8.33
CA SER A 62 5.73 -6.90 8.66
C SER A 62 6.38 -6.43 7.36
N HIS A 63 6.57 -5.13 7.24
CA HIS A 63 7.14 -4.54 6.04
C HIS A 63 8.08 -3.38 6.36
N LEU A 64 8.96 -3.09 5.43
CA LEU A 64 9.75 -1.87 5.42
C LEU A 64 9.12 -0.91 4.41
N ALA A 65 8.93 0.32 4.83
CA ALA A 65 8.46 1.40 3.96
C ALA A 65 9.59 2.43 3.85
N VAL A 66 10.16 2.54 2.66
CA VAL A 66 11.29 3.44 2.41
C VAL A 66 10.79 4.63 1.59
N GLU A 67 10.91 5.83 2.15
CA GLU A 67 10.60 7.05 1.42
C GLU A 67 11.69 7.32 0.39
N VAL A 68 11.29 7.48 -0.86
CA VAL A 68 12.21 7.84 -1.93
C VAL A 68 12.44 9.35 -1.92
N PRO A 69 13.68 9.82 -1.91
CA PRO A 69 13.94 11.27 -1.91
C PRO A 69 13.34 11.95 -3.14
N GLY A 70 12.81 13.14 -2.92
CA GLY A 70 12.23 13.94 -4.00
C GLY A 70 12.10 15.39 -3.59
N ASP A 71 11.72 16.24 -4.53
CA ASP A 71 11.54 17.67 -4.32
C ASP A 71 10.12 17.98 -3.87
N GLU A 72 9.97 18.83 -2.85
CA GLU A 72 8.67 19.27 -2.33
C GLU A 72 7.73 18.11 -2.02
N THR A 73 8.22 17.13 -1.26
CA THR A 73 7.45 15.95 -0.89
C THR A 73 6.42 16.26 0.19
N SER A 74 5.25 15.62 0.07
CA SER A 74 4.20 15.67 1.09
C SER A 74 3.34 14.42 0.98
N ASN A 75 2.63 14.11 2.08
CA ASN A 75 1.70 12.98 2.11
C ASN A 75 0.29 13.50 2.24
N GLU A 76 -0.62 12.92 1.47
CA GLU A 76 -2.04 13.23 1.56
C GLU A 76 -2.79 11.98 2.00
N TRP A 77 -3.45 12.05 3.15
CA TRP A 77 -4.29 10.97 3.68
C TRP A 77 -5.73 11.18 3.22
N LEU A 78 -6.32 10.14 2.69
CA LEU A 78 -7.63 10.16 2.08
C LEU A 78 -8.60 9.28 2.88
N GLU A 79 -9.66 8.81 2.23
CA GLU A 79 -10.68 7.99 2.89
C GLU A 79 -10.15 6.64 3.36
N ALA A 80 -10.83 6.06 4.34
CA ALA A 80 -10.54 4.69 4.78
C ALA A 80 -10.85 3.70 3.66
N VAL A 81 -10.12 2.60 3.64
CA VAL A 81 -10.44 1.46 2.77
C VAL A 81 -11.59 0.71 3.45
N ASP A 82 -12.78 0.73 2.85
CA ASP A 82 -13.94 0.09 3.45
C ASP A 82 -13.84 -1.44 3.41
N ASN A 83 -14.69 -2.10 4.18
CA ASN A 83 -14.68 -3.56 4.29
C ASN A 83 -14.94 -4.23 2.95
N THR A 84 -15.84 -3.69 2.13
CA THR A 84 -16.16 -4.27 0.83
C THR A 84 -14.92 -4.30 -0.07
N ILE A 85 -14.20 -3.18 -0.16
CA ILE A 85 -12.98 -3.08 -0.95
C ILE A 85 -11.90 -4.01 -0.38
N TYR A 86 -11.71 -4.00 0.93
CA TYR A 86 -10.68 -4.80 1.59
C TYR A 86 -10.92 -6.30 1.39
N PHE A 87 -12.13 -6.79 1.64
CA PHE A 87 -12.41 -8.21 1.50
C PHE A 87 -12.40 -8.66 0.04
N LYS A 88 -12.84 -7.83 -0.88
CA LYS A 88 -12.70 -8.11 -2.31
C LYS A 88 -11.23 -8.21 -2.71
N ALA A 89 -10.40 -7.29 -2.25
CA ALA A 89 -8.97 -7.25 -2.55
C ALA A 89 -8.26 -8.49 -2.03
N THR A 90 -8.62 -8.95 -0.82
CA THR A 90 -7.96 -10.08 -0.16
C THR A 90 -8.59 -11.44 -0.50
N GLY A 91 -9.66 -11.46 -1.28
CA GLY A 91 -10.34 -12.67 -1.65
C GLY A 91 -11.19 -13.29 -0.56
N LYS A 92 -11.36 -12.59 0.57
CA LYS A 92 -12.19 -13.09 1.67
C LYS A 92 -13.60 -12.51 1.55
N GLU A 93 -14.59 -13.39 1.44
CA GLU A 93 -15.99 -12.97 1.41
C GLU A 93 -16.50 -12.61 2.81
N VAL A 94 -17.40 -11.65 2.84
CA VAL A 94 -18.03 -11.18 4.07
C VAL A 94 -19.38 -11.88 4.26
#